data_e1bedccab80bc887bc1cf63caa251b60
#
_entry.id   e1bedccab80bc887bc1cf63caa251b60
#
_cell.length_a   1.000
_cell.length_b   1.000
_cell.length_c   1.000
_cell.angle_alpha   90.00
_cell.angle_beta   90.00
_cell.angle_gamma   90.00
#
_symmetry.space_group_name_H-M   'P 1'
#
loop_
_entity.id
_entity.type
_entity.pdbx_description
1 polymer ?
#
loop_
_entity_poly.entity_id
_entity_poly.type
_entity_poly.pdbx_seq_one_letter_code
_entity_poly.pdbx_strand_id
1 'polypeptide(L)'
;IGHYHVTGPALAHVYKTLRANDPGSRLVAFVAASGSAGTLGAGDWLKDKFAAEIVTVEALECPTMLYNGYGEHNIQGIGDKHIPLIHNVLNTDGVVGISDQATDGLNLVFNTKIGKDYLKSKLGVDPAIVDQLTHFGFSSIANMLAAIKTAKSLDLGPEEVLISVATDGSELYTSEKEKLLAANYAGGFTKQQAGEIASRYLMGADTEHVQQLDVVARERIFNLGYYTWVEQQGVSIEDFEIRRSAAFWDALHKMAPVWDELIGEFNGRTGVGV
;
A
#
# COMPACT_ATOMS: atom_id res chain seq x y z
N ILE A 1 14.52 -1.09 -6.94
CA ILE A 1 14.84 -1.12 -8.40
C ILE A 1 13.79 -1.96 -9.13
N GLY A 2 13.52 -3.23 -8.75
CA GLY A 2 12.56 -4.09 -9.45
C GLY A 2 11.17 -3.46 -9.60
N HIS A 3 10.58 -2.95 -8.53
CA HIS A 3 9.28 -2.29 -8.58
C HIS A 3 9.28 -1.00 -9.40
N TYR A 4 10.39 -0.25 -9.40
CA TYR A 4 10.54 0.93 -10.25
C TYR A 4 10.46 0.56 -11.74
N HIS A 5 11.20 -0.46 -12.16
CA HIS A 5 11.32 -0.83 -13.58
C HIS A 5 10.20 -1.75 -14.11
N VAL A 6 9.50 -2.48 -13.23
CA VAL A 6 8.48 -3.45 -13.62
C VAL A 6 7.08 -2.99 -13.20
N THR A 7 6.88 -2.77 -11.89
CA THR A 7 5.54 -2.46 -11.36
C THR A 7 5.09 -1.05 -11.75
N GLY A 8 5.99 -0.06 -11.71
CA GLY A 8 5.67 1.31 -12.12
C GLY A 8 5.17 1.40 -13.56
N PRO A 9 5.90 0.89 -14.57
CA PRO A 9 5.42 0.83 -15.94
C PRO A 9 4.11 0.03 -16.13
N ALA A 10 3.91 -1.07 -15.38
CA ALA A 10 2.68 -1.85 -15.43
C ALA A 10 1.47 -1.04 -14.94
N LEU A 11 1.60 -0.35 -13.80
CA LEU A 11 0.57 0.55 -13.28
C LEU A 11 0.29 1.71 -14.23
N ALA A 12 1.33 2.26 -14.85
CA ALA A 12 1.16 3.30 -15.87
C ALA A 12 0.40 2.81 -17.09
N HIS A 13 0.58 1.53 -17.48
CA HIS A 13 -0.20 0.94 -18.56
C HIS A 13 -1.69 0.89 -18.19
N VAL A 14 -2.03 0.48 -16.97
CA VAL A 14 -3.42 0.49 -16.46
C VAL A 14 -3.99 1.91 -16.50
N TYR A 15 -3.25 2.89 -15.99
CA TYR A 15 -3.67 4.30 -16.00
C TYR A 15 -3.89 4.83 -17.43
N LYS A 16 -2.97 4.53 -18.36
CA LYS A 16 -3.11 4.96 -19.77
C LYS A 16 -4.33 4.33 -20.43
N THR A 17 -4.64 3.08 -20.10
CA THR A 17 -5.85 2.40 -20.59
C THR A 17 -7.12 3.06 -20.06
N LEU A 18 -7.15 3.41 -18.78
CA LEU A 18 -8.25 4.19 -18.18
C LEU A 18 -8.40 5.53 -18.89
N ARG A 19 -7.31 6.28 -19.02
CA ARG A 19 -7.30 7.61 -19.63
C ARG A 19 -7.70 7.60 -21.11
N ALA A 20 -7.47 6.51 -21.83
CA ALA A 20 -7.94 6.37 -23.21
C ALA A 20 -9.46 6.37 -23.31
N ASN A 21 -10.15 5.86 -22.29
CA ASN A 21 -11.61 5.84 -22.19
C ASN A 21 -12.18 7.10 -21.51
N ASP A 22 -11.38 7.74 -20.67
CA ASP A 22 -11.71 8.99 -19.95
C ASP A 22 -10.53 9.96 -20.03
N PRO A 23 -10.42 10.77 -21.11
CA PRO A 23 -9.28 11.65 -21.36
C PRO A 23 -9.10 12.76 -20.30
N GLY A 24 -10.15 13.09 -19.52
CA GLY A 24 -10.10 14.05 -18.41
C GLY A 24 -9.34 13.52 -17.19
N SER A 25 -9.22 12.20 -17.06
CA SER A 25 -8.61 11.57 -15.90
C SER A 25 -7.15 11.97 -15.67
N ARG A 26 -6.83 12.36 -14.42
CA ARG A 26 -5.49 12.75 -13.97
C ARG A 26 -5.02 11.86 -12.82
N LEU A 27 -3.87 11.20 -12.98
CA LEU A 27 -3.25 10.45 -11.88
C LEU A 27 -2.71 11.43 -10.83
N VAL A 28 -3.23 11.32 -9.61
CA VAL A 28 -2.87 12.21 -8.50
C VAL A 28 -1.95 11.50 -7.51
N ALA A 29 -2.26 10.27 -7.14
CA ALA A 29 -1.46 9.56 -6.16
C ALA A 29 -1.35 8.05 -6.43
N PHE A 30 -0.24 7.49 -5.98
CA PHE A 30 -0.02 6.07 -5.77
C PHE A 30 -0.10 5.78 -4.28
N VAL A 31 -1.02 4.90 -3.89
CA VAL A 31 -1.28 4.53 -2.49
C VAL A 31 -0.87 3.08 -2.29
N ALA A 32 0.10 2.80 -1.43
CA ALA A 32 0.57 1.43 -1.24
C ALA A 32 1.00 1.13 0.20
N ALA A 33 0.59 -0.02 0.69
CA ALA A 33 1.04 -0.57 1.96
C ALA A 33 2.53 -0.87 1.91
N SER A 34 3.20 -0.52 3.00
CA SER A 34 4.65 -0.67 3.15
C SER A 34 4.99 -1.73 4.21
N GLY A 35 5.69 -2.78 3.77
CA GLY A 35 6.51 -3.62 4.64
C GLY A 35 7.96 -3.24 4.38
N SER A 36 8.64 -3.95 3.46
CA SER A 36 10.03 -3.66 3.06
C SER A 36 10.23 -2.36 2.26
N ALA A 37 9.20 -1.58 2.00
CA ALA A 37 9.16 -0.40 1.14
C ALA A 37 9.45 -0.67 -0.37
N GLY A 38 9.56 -1.92 -0.77
CA GLY A 38 9.84 -2.28 -2.17
C GLY A 38 8.82 -1.74 -3.15
N THR A 39 7.54 -1.90 -2.85
CA THR A 39 6.42 -1.46 -3.70
C THR A 39 6.41 0.06 -3.91
N LEU A 40 6.90 0.84 -2.94
CA LEU A 40 6.99 2.30 -3.05
C LEU A 40 7.91 2.76 -4.19
N GLY A 41 8.87 1.91 -4.62
CA GLY A 41 9.66 2.18 -5.82
C GLY A 41 8.84 2.28 -7.11
N ALA A 42 7.65 1.67 -7.17
CA ALA A 42 6.72 1.92 -8.28
C ALA A 42 6.13 3.34 -8.20
N GLY A 43 5.91 3.83 -6.97
CA GLY A 43 5.52 5.22 -6.73
C GLY A 43 6.57 6.21 -7.20
N ASP A 44 7.86 5.95 -6.92
CA ASP A 44 8.96 6.79 -7.44
C ASP A 44 8.87 6.92 -8.96
N TRP A 45 8.66 5.82 -9.67
CA TRP A 45 8.51 5.84 -11.13
C TRP A 45 7.26 6.63 -11.59
N LEU A 46 6.12 6.44 -10.91
CA LEU A 46 4.88 7.15 -11.24
C LEU A 46 5.02 8.65 -10.97
N LYS A 47 5.71 9.04 -9.90
CA LYS A 47 6.00 10.42 -9.56
C LYS A 47 6.89 11.07 -10.63
N ASP A 48 7.94 10.38 -11.07
CA ASP A 48 8.82 10.86 -12.14
C ASP A 48 8.10 11.09 -13.46
N LYS A 49 7.09 10.28 -13.78
CA LYS A 49 6.41 10.31 -15.08
C LYS A 49 5.12 11.12 -15.11
N PHE A 50 4.42 11.19 -13.98
CA PHE A 50 3.07 11.78 -13.91
C PHE A 50 2.95 12.83 -12.80
N ALA A 51 4.00 13.07 -12.02
CA ALA A 51 3.98 13.91 -10.82
C ALA A 51 2.95 13.41 -9.77
N ALA A 52 2.69 12.09 -9.74
CA ALA A 52 1.81 11.49 -8.77
C ALA A 52 2.41 11.51 -7.37
N GLU A 53 1.62 11.83 -6.35
CA GLU A 53 2.04 11.72 -4.95
C GLU A 53 2.25 10.26 -4.54
N ILE A 54 3.15 10.01 -3.60
CA ILE A 54 3.40 8.71 -3.00
C ILE A 54 2.83 8.71 -1.59
N VAL A 55 1.79 7.89 -1.37
CA VAL A 55 1.15 7.74 -0.07
C VAL A 55 1.40 6.32 0.43
N THR A 56 2.12 6.21 1.53
CA THR A 56 2.40 4.92 2.17
C THR A 56 1.33 4.58 3.20
N VAL A 57 0.99 3.29 3.29
CA VAL A 57 -0.01 2.78 4.23
C VAL A 57 0.66 1.88 5.24
N GLU A 58 0.32 2.07 6.52
CA GLU A 58 0.77 1.21 7.60
C GLU A 58 -0.40 0.79 8.50
N ALA A 59 -0.18 -0.27 9.28
CA ALA A 59 -1.15 -0.68 10.30
C ALA A 59 -1.17 0.34 11.44
N LEU A 60 -2.35 0.76 11.87
CA LEU A 60 -2.51 1.69 12.97
C LEU A 60 -2.02 1.09 14.32
N GLU A 61 -2.00 -0.23 14.43
CA GLU A 61 -1.45 -0.97 15.56
C GLU A 61 0.09 -0.99 15.56
N CYS A 62 0.74 -0.65 14.42
CA CYS A 62 2.18 -0.50 14.26
C CYS A 62 2.51 0.80 13.50
N PRO A 63 2.22 2.00 14.08
CA PRO A 63 2.23 3.26 13.36
C PRO A 63 3.63 3.89 13.40
N THR A 64 4.61 3.22 12.82
CA THR A 64 6.03 3.61 12.88
C THR A 64 6.28 4.97 12.25
N MET A 65 5.73 5.20 11.05
CA MET A 65 5.91 6.47 10.34
C MET A 65 4.98 7.56 10.88
N LEU A 66 3.74 7.21 11.19
CA LEU A 66 2.73 8.19 11.58
C LEU A 66 2.97 8.72 13.01
N TYR A 67 3.24 7.81 13.97
CA TYR A 67 3.28 8.14 15.39
C TYR A 67 4.54 7.69 16.11
N ASN A 68 5.59 7.24 15.43
CA ASN A 68 6.81 6.65 15.99
C ASN A 68 6.52 5.46 16.91
N GLY A 69 5.42 4.76 16.65
CA GLY A 69 4.96 3.64 17.45
C GLY A 69 5.39 2.29 16.88
N TYR A 70 5.14 1.25 17.64
CA TYR A 70 5.29 -0.13 17.19
C TYR A 70 4.27 -1.01 17.92
N GLY A 71 3.92 -2.13 17.30
CA GLY A 71 3.02 -3.10 17.89
C GLY A 71 2.81 -4.30 16.97
N GLU A 72 2.00 -5.24 17.43
CA GLU A 72 1.56 -6.36 16.63
C GLU A 72 0.28 -5.99 15.89
N HIS A 73 0.15 -6.45 14.65
CA HIS A 73 -1.01 -6.22 13.80
C HIS A 73 -1.33 -7.45 12.95
N ASN A 74 -2.55 -7.51 12.43
CA ASN A 74 -3.05 -8.62 11.62
C ASN A 74 -3.07 -8.33 10.11
N ILE A 75 -2.72 -7.13 9.66
CA ILE A 75 -2.58 -6.85 8.22
C ILE A 75 -1.31 -7.51 7.73
N GLN A 76 -1.41 -8.78 7.30
CA GLN A 76 -0.25 -9.59 6.95
C GLN A 76 0.48 -9.07 5.72
N GLY A 77 1.79 -9.21 5.71
CA GLY A 77 2.65 -8.83 4.59
C GLY A 77 3.01 -7.34 4.54
N ILE A 78 2.58 -6.55 5.52
CA ILE A 78 2.96 -5.14 5.66
C ILE A 78 3.44 -4.83 7.08
N GLY A 79 3.90 -3.60 7.27
CA GLY A 79 4.29 -3.08 8.58
C GLY A 79 5.67 -3.54 8.99
N ASP A 80 6.43 -2.60 9.48
CA ASP A 80 7.76 -2.82 10.02
C ASP A 80 7.94 -1.93 11.26
N LYS A 81 8.63 -2.46 12.27
CA LYS A 81 8.94 -1.70 13.50
C LYS A 81 10.11 -0.73 13.30
N HIS A 82 10.54 -0.54 12.08
CA HIS A 82 11.62 0.37 11.67
C HIS A 82 11.37 0.88 10.25
N ILE A 83 12.09 1.91 9.87
CA ILE A 83 12.04 2.43 8.50
C ILE A 83 13.02 1.62 7.64
N PRO A 84 12.57 0.93 6.58
CA PRO A 84 13.46 0.16 5.72
C PRO A 84 14.56 1.02 5.08
N LEU A 85 15.78 0.47 4.98
CA LEU A 85 16.90 1.19 4.39
C LEU A 85 16.64 1.61 2.94
N ILE A 86 15.85 0.81 2.23
CA ILE A 86 15.50 1.06 0.82
C ILE A 86 14.29 2.01 0.65
N HIS A 87 13.74 2.56 1.72
CA HIS A 87 12.65 3.52 1.65
C HIS A 87 13.19 4.90 1.27
N ASN A 88 12.75 5.42 0.13
CA ASN A 88 13.01 6.80 -0.31
C ASN A 88 12.08 7.77 0.44
N VAL A 89 12.33 7.96 1.72
CA VAL A 89 11.45 8.72 2.64
C VAL A 89 11.24 10.14 2.18
N LEU A 90 12.29 10.82 1.69
CA LEU A 90 12.20 12.22 1.29
C LEU A 90 11.35 12.41 0.02
N ASN A 91 11.09 11.35 -0.73
CA ASN A 91 10.19 11.36 -1.89
C ASN A 91 8.75 10.97 -1.56
N THR A 92 8.48 10.50 -0.33
CA THR A 92 7.14 10.12 0.13
C THR A 92 6.35 11.38 0.51
N ASP A 93 5.08 11.46 0.10
CA ASP A 93 4.24 12.65 0.30
C ASP A 93 3.21 12.48 1.41
N GLY A 94 2.79 11.26 1.71
CA GLY A 94 1.79 11.02 2.73
C GLY A 94 1.94 9.68 3.44
N VAL A 95 1.36 9.61 4.63
CA VAL A 95 1.22 8.37 5.42
C VAL A 95 -0.21 8.22 5.88
N VAL A 96 -0.75 7.01 5.76
CA VAL A 96 -2.12 6.67 6.22
C VAL A 96 -2.07 5.44 7.11
N GLY A 97 -2.64 5.55 8.32
CA GLY A 97 -2.85 4.43 9.23
C GLY A 97 -4.22 3.78 9.04
N ILE A 98 -4.23 2.46 8.88
CA ILE A 98 -5.46 1.64 8.78
C ILE A 98 -5.45 0.60 9.89
N SER A 99 -6.55 0.48 10.65
CA SER A 99 -6.61 -0.47 11.75
C SER A 99 -6.91 -1.90 11.30
N ASP A 100 -6.41 -2.86 12.06
CA ASP A 100 -6.77 -4.28 11.93
C ASP A 100 -8.28 -4.49 12.00
N GLN A 101 -8.98 -3.77 12.89
CA GLN A 101 -10.43 -3.87 13.00
C GLN A 101 -11.15 -3.53 11.70
N ALA A 102 -10.64 -2.57 10.96
CA ALA A 102 -11.20 -2.18 9.66
C ALA A 102 -10.97 -3.26 8.60
N THR A 103 -9.74 -3.76 8.49
CA THR A 103 -9.41 -4.78 7.49
C THR A 103 -10.05 -6.12 7.79
N ASP A 104 -10.00 -6.57 9.04
CA ASP A 104 -10.63 -7.81 9.50
C ASP A 104 -12.14 -7.77 9.29
N GLY A 105 -12.77 -6.69 9.73
CA GLY A 105 -14.21 -6.52 9.58
C GLY A 105 -14.63 -6.49 8.11
N LEU A 106 -13.97 -5.71 7.28
CA LEU A 106 -14.29 -5.65 5.85
C LEU A 106 -13.96 -6.95 5.11
N ASN A 107 -12.94 -7.70 5.54
CA ASN A 107 -12.70 -9.04 5.01
C ASN A 107 -13.90 -9.97 5.24
N LEU A 108 -14.57 -9.90 6.42
CA LEU A 108 -15.81 -10.64 6.64
C LEU A 108 -16.97 -10.14 5.75
N VAL A 109 -17.10 -8.81 5.59
CA VAL A 109 -18.16 -8.23 4.74
C VAL A 109 -17.95 -8.64 3.28
N PHE A 110 -16.74 -8.66 2.79
CA PHE A 110 -16.42 -8.99 1.39
C PHE A 110 -16.46 -10.50 1.11
N ASN A 111 -16.17 -11.36 2.11
CA ASN A 111 -15.87 -12.77 1.88
C ASN A 111 -16.77 -13.74 2.65
N THR A 112 -17.84 -13.26 3.30
CA THR A 112 -18.91 -14.12 3.79
C THR A 112 -20.17 -13.98 2.93
N LYS A 113 -20.98 -15.03 2.88
CA LYS A 113 -22.30 -14.97 2.19
C LYS A 113 -23.15 -13.82 2.74
N ILE A 114 -23.19 -13.66 4.08
CA ILE A 114 -24.01 -12.64 4.75
C ILE A 114 -23.52 -11.23 4.38
N GLY A 115 -22.22 -10.99 4.38
CA GLY A 115 -21.62 -9.71 3.98
C GLY A 115 -21.91 -9.38 2.52
N LYS A 116 -21.66 -10.32 1.60
CA LYS A 116 -21.96 -10.16 0.16
C LYS A 116 -23.47 -9.90 -0.08
N ASP A 117 -24.35 -10.61 0.62
CA ASP A 117 -25.79 -10.38 0.56
C ASP A 117 -26.18 -9.00 1.10
N TYR A 118 -25.46 -8.49 2.13
CA TYR A 118 -25.65 -7.14 2.63
C TYR A 118 -25.26 -6.09 1.59
N LEU A 119 -24.07 -6.20 0.99
CA LEU A 119 -23.60 -5.29 -0.04
C LEU A 119 -24.58 -5.22 -1.23
N LYS A 120 -25.01 -6.37 -1.74
CA LYS A 120 -25.96 -6.47 -2.87
C LYS A 120 -27.34 -5.92 -2.51
N SER A 121 -27.92 -6.36 -1.37
CA SER A 121 -29.34 -6.10 -1.05
C SER A 121 -29.60 -4.80 -0.32
N LYS A 122 -28.64 -4.25 0.42
CA LYS A 122 -28.79 -3.05 1.24
C LYS A 122 -28.04 -1.84 0.69
N LEU A 123 -26.82 -2.05 0.16
CA LEU A 123 -26.05 -0.98 -0.43
C LEU A 123 -26.22 -0.87 -1.95
N GLY A 124 -26.90 -1.84 -2.59
CA GLY A 124 -27.16 -1.82 -4.02
C GLY A 124 -25.90 -1.98 -4.88
N VAL A 125 -24.82 -2.56 -4.32
CA VAL A 125 -23.58 -2.78 -5.05
C VAL A 125 -23.80 -3.83 -6.14
N ASP A 126 -23.31 -3.56 -7.34
CA ASP A 126 -23.39 -4.49 -8.46
C ASP A 126 -22.85 -5.87 -8.05
N PRO A 127 -23.62 -6.96 -8.29
CA PRO A 127 -23.15 -8.31 -8.01
C PRO A 127 -21.80 -8.65 -8.61
N ALA A 128 -21.49 -8.18 -9.83
CA ALA A 128 -20.22 -8.42 -10.48
C ALA A 128 -19.05 -7.76 -9.70
N ILE A 129 -19.25 -6.57 -9.14
CA ILE A 129 -18.26 -5.92 -8.28
C ILE A 129 -18.10 -6.70 -6.98
N VAL A 130 -19.22 -7.08 -6.32
CA VAL A 130 -19.16 -7.83 -5.06
C VAL A 130 -18.42 -9.16 -5.22
N ASP A 131 -18.55 -9.81 -6.36
CA ASP A 131 -17.88 -11.08 -6.62
C ASP A 131 -16.37 -10.90 -6.83
N GLN A 132 -15.91 -9.73 -7.30
CA GLN A 132 -14.49 -9.39 -7.42
C GLN A 132 -13.82 -9.03 -6.07
N LEU A 133 -14.59 -8.69 -5.04
CA LEU A 133 -14.02 -8.33 -3.73
C LEU A 133 -13.22 -9.47 -3.06
N THR A 134 -13.37 -10.71 -3.52
CA THR A 134 -12.54 -11.85 -3.07
C THR A 134 -11.07 -11.71 -3.43
N HIS A 135 -10.74 -10.89 -4.44
CA HIS A 135 -9.35 -10.58 -4.80
C HIS A 135 -8.67 -9.60 -3.84
N PHE A 136 -9.40 -9.08 -2.85
CA PHE A 136 -8.88 -8.17 -1.84
C PHE A 136 -8.55 -8.95 -0.57
N GLY A 137 -7.26 -9.24 -0.34
CA GLY A 137 -6.73 -9.64 0.96
C GLY A 137 -6.55 -8.44 1.90
N PHE A 138 -5.96 -8.65 3.07
CA PHE A 138 -5.87 -7.61 4.11
C PHE A 138 -5.16 -6.35 3.65
N SER A 139 -3.98 -6.47 3.03
CA SER A 139 -3.24 -5.30 2.54
C SER A 139 -3.96 -4.57 1.40
N SER A 140 -4.71 -5.31 0.57
CA SER A 140 -5.52 -4.72 -0.51
C SER A 140 -6.70 -3.94 0.05
N ILE A 141 -7.36 -4.44 1.11
CA ILE A 141 -8.42 -3.71 1.84
C ILE A 141 -7.84 -2.46 2.51
N ALA A 142 -6.67 -2.57 3.15
CA ALA A 142 -5.97 -1.42 3.73
C ALA A 142 -5.66 -0.36 2.68
N ASN A 143 -5.14 -0.76 1.52
CA ASN A 143 -4.86 0.13 0.39
C ASN A 143 -6.12 0.83 -0.12
N MET A 144 -7.22 0.11 -0.27
CA MET A 144 -8.51 0.67 -0.70
C MET A 144 -9.01 1.72 0.30
N LEU A 145 -9.00 1.42 1.60
CA LEU A 145 -9.39 2.36 2.64
C LEU A 145 -8.48 3.59 2.66
N ALA A 146 -7.17 3.38 2.55
CA ALA A 146 -6.21 4.47 2.50
C ALA A 146 -6.40 5.34 1.26
N ALA A 147 -6.74 4.76 0.10
CA ALA A 147 -7.07 5.52 -1.09
C ALA A 147 -8.32 6.39 -0.88
N ILE A 148 -9.37 5.87 -0.23
CA ILE A 148 -10.57 6.64 0.12
C ILE A 148 -10.21 7.81 1.08
N LYS A 149 -9.42 7.54 2.12
CA LYS A 149 -8.99 8.56 3.09
C LYS A 149 -8.10 9.62 2.42
N THR A 150 -7.19 9.20 1.55
CA THR A 150 -6.33 10.11 0.76
C THR A 150 -7.17 10.99 -0.16
N ALA A 151 -8.13 10.42 -0.90
CA ALA A 151 -9.02 11.18 -1.77
C ALA A 151 -9.78 12.26 -1.00
N LYS A 152 -10.32 11.91 0.18
CA LYS A 152 -11.01 12.87 1.06
C LYS A 152 -10.05 13.92 1.62
N SER A 153 -8.83 13.55 2.00
CA SER A 153 -7.84 14.48 2.56
C SER A 153 -7.34 15.50 1.54
N LEU A 154 -7.27 15.10 0.27
CA LEU A 154 -6.84 15.95 -0.85
C LEU A 154 -8.02 16.65 -1.55
N ASP A 155 -9.27 16.42 -1.09
CA ASP A 155 -10.51 16.95 -1.69
C ASP A 155 -10.59 16.65 -3.21
N LEU A 156 -10.32 15.38 -3.57
CA LEU A 156 -10.24 14.96 -4.98
C LEU A 156 -11.62 14.88 -5.63
N GLY A 157 -11.69 15.36 -6.85
CA GLY A 157 -12.86 15.27 -7.71
C GLY A 157 -12.92 14.00 -8.58
N PRO A 158 -13.97 13.83 -9.38
CA PRO A 158 -14.22 12.60 -10.14
C PRO A 158 -13.21 12.34 -11.28
N GLU A 159 -12.49 13.35 -11.74
CA GLU A 159 -11.45 13.22 -12.77
C GLU A 159 -10.08 12.86 -12.19
N GLU A 160 -9.97 12.81 -10.87
CA GLU A 160 -8.71 12.59 -10.17
C GLU A 160 -8.59 11.13 -9.74
N VAL A 161 -7.55 10.47 -10.23
CA VAL A 161 -7.34 9.02 -10.11
C VAL A 161 -6.26 8.74 -9.07
N LEU A 162 -6.57 7.79 -8.18
CA LEU A 162 -5.57 7.13 -7.35
C LEU A 162 -5.36 5.71 -7.86
N ILE A 163 -4.11 5.28 -7.85
CA ILE A 163 -3.74 3.90 -8.18
C ILE A 163 -3.16 3.22 -6.94
N SER A 164 -3.53 1.95 -6.76
CA SER A 164 -3.00 1.10 -5.71
C SER A 164 -2.73 -0.32 -6.24
N VAL A 165 -2.19 -1.18 -5.37
CA VAL A 165 -1.90 -2.57 -5.70
C VAL A 165 -2.79 -3.48 -4.85
N ALA A 166 -3.51 -4.39 -5.51
CA ALA A 166 -4.13 -5.54 -4.87
C ALA A 166 -3.19 -6.73 -5.06
N THR A 167 -2.51 -7.16 -3.99
CA THR A 167 -1.50 -8.22 -4.04
C THR A 167 -2.11 -9.60 -3.92
N ASP A 168 -2.62 -9.92 -2.73
CA ASP A 168 -3.15 -11.24 -2.39
C ASP A 168 -4.66 -11.22 -2.33
N GLY A 169 -5.28 -12.33 -2.70
CA GLY A 169 -6.70 -12.55 -2.53
C GLY A 169 -7.06 -13.10 -1.13
N SER A 170 -8.33 -12.95 -0.75
CA SER A 170 -8.83 -13.38 0.56
C SER A 170 -8.75 -14.90 0.78
N GLU A 171 -8.61 -15.70 -0.28
CA GLU A 171 -8.47 -17.15 -0.21
C GLU A 171 -7.23 -17.58 0.58
N LEU A 172 -6.18 -16.77 0.59
CA LEU A 172 -4.96 -17.05 1.36
C LEU A 172 -5.15 -16.87 2.87
N TYR A 173 -6.22 -16.22 3.30
CA TYR A 173 -6.47 -15.81 4.68
C TYR A 173 -7.68 -16.52 5.30
N THR A 174 -8.03 -17.72 4.82
CA THR A 174 -9.20 -18.47 5.31
C THR A 174 -9.10 -18.79 6.80
N SER A 175 -7.90 -19.16 7.28
CA SER A 175 -7.66 -19.45 8.71
C SER A 175 -7.86 -18.22 9.59
N GLU A 176 -7.45 -17.04 9.13
CA GLU A 176 -7.64 -15.79 9.88
C GLU A 176 -9.12 -15.40 9.95
N LYS A 177 -9.85 -15.60 8.86
CA LYS A 177 -11.31 -15.40 8.83
C LYS A 177 -12.02 -16.33 9.81
N GLU A 178 -11.63 -17.58 9.87
CA GLU A 178 -12.19 -18.57 10.82
C GLU A 178 -11.88 -18.21 12.28
N LYS A 179 -10.66 -17.81 12.59
CA LYS A 179 -10.26 -17.34 13.92
C LYS A 179 -11.08 -16.13 14.34
N LEU A 180 -11.23 -15.15 13.46
CA LEU A 180 -12.00 -13.93 13.72
C LEU A 180 -13.49 -14.23 13.97
N LEU A 181 -14.08 -15.10 13.16
CA LEU A 181 -15.47 -15.55 13.35
C LEU A 181 -15.65 -16.26 14.69
N ALA A 182 -14.72 -17.16 15.05
CA ALA A 182 -14.80 -17.88 16.32
C ALA A 182 -14.61 -16.95 17.54
N ALA A 183 -13.71 -16.00 17.45
CA ALA A 183 -13.40 -15.08 18.54
C ALA A 183 -14.51 -14.04 18.78
N ASN A 184 -15.02 -13.42 17.71
CA ASN A 184 -15.88 -12.24 17.83
C ASN A 184 -17.34 -12.50 17.46
N TYR A 185 -17.64 -13.63 16.79
CA TYR A 185 -18.96 -13.93 16.25
C TYR A 185 -19.39 -15.38 16.51
N ALA A 186 -19.12 -15.91 17.71
CA ALA A 186 -19.44 -17.29 18.08
C ALA A 186 -20.94 -17.63 17.93
N GLY A 187 -21.83 -16.64 18.01
CA GLY A 187 -23.27 -16.76 17.73
C GLY A 187 -23.64 -16.67 16.24
N GLY A 188 -22.67 -16.56 15.37
CA GLY A 188 -22.83 -16.36 13.93
C GLY A 188 -22.74 -14.88 13.51
N PHE A 189 -22.14 -14.64 12.36
CA PHE A 189 -22.03 -13.31 11.76
C PHE A 189 -23.37 -12.91 11.13
N THR A 190 -23.89 -11.73 11.45
CA THR A 190 -25.23 -11.28 11.07
C THR A 190 -25.21 -10.14 10.06
N LYS A 191 -26.33 -9.90 9.37
CA LYS A 191 -26.50 -8.74 8.47
C LYS A 191 -26.38 -7.40 9.20
N GLN A 192 -26.80 -7.33 10.47
CA GLN A 192 -26.65 -6.13 11.27
C GLN A 192 -25.17 -5.81 11.49
N GLN A 193 -24.36 -6.80 11.89
CA GLN A 193 -22.93 -6.65 12.08
C GLN A 193 -22.20 -6.29 10.77
N ALA A 194 -22.60 -6.92 9.66
CA ALA A 194 -22.07 -6.52 8.34
C ALA A 194 -22.39 -5.04 8.03
N GLY A 195 -23.56 -4.57 8.38
CA GLY A 195 -23.99 -3.19 8.24
C GLY A 195 -23.20 -2.23 9.13
N GLU A 196 -22.99 -2.58 10.38
CA GLU A 196 -22.18 -1.79 11.33
C GLU A 196 -20.74 -1.63 10.85
N ILE A 197 -20.12 -2.71 10.39
CA ILE A 197 -18.77 -2.70 9.83
C ILE A 197 -18.69 -1.84 8.57
N ALA A 198 -19.58 -2.08 7.60
CA ALA A 198 -19.60 -1.33 6.36
C ALA A 198 -19.87 0.17 6.59
N SER A 199 -20.80 0.49 7.50
CA SER A 199 -21.10 1.88 7.85
C SER A 199 -19.92 2.58 8.53
N ARG A 200 -19.24 1.88 9.45
CA ARG A 200 -18.12 2.46 10.20
C ARG A 200 -16.88 2.64 9.36
N TYR A 201 -16.43 1.60 8.67
CA TYR A 201 -15.10 1.57 8.07
C TYR A 201 -15.07 1.89 6.58
N LEU A 202 -16.16 1.64 5.84
CA LEU A 202 -16.23 1.92 4.42
C LEU A 202 -16.96 3.25 4.16
N MET A 203 -18.24 3.33 4.52
CA MET A 203 -19.05 4.53 4.27
C MET A 203 -18.63 5.70 5.15
N GLY A 204 -18.28 5.43 6.41
CA GLY A 204 -17.84 6.41 7.41
C GLY A 204 -16.33 6.65 7.42
N ALA A 205 -15.58 6.14 6.44
CA ALA A 205 -14.14 6.44 6.36
C ALA A 205 -13.91 7.96 6.35
N ASP A 206 -13.13 8.44 7.30
CA ASP A 206 -12.79 9.84 7.54
C ASP A 206 -11.34 10.14 7.15
N THR A 207 -10.81 11.29 7.56
CA THR A 207 -9.41 11.69 7.34
C THR A 207 -8.53 11.54 8.59
N GLU A 208 -9.02 10.89 9.65
CA GLU A 208 -8.18 10.56 10.81
C GLU A 208 -7.03 9.65 10.40
N HIS A 209 -5.89 9.77 11.05
CA HIS A 209 -4.69 9.00 10.75
C HIS A 209 -4.19 9.15 9.31
N VAL A 210 -4.41 10.31 8.71
CA VAL A 210 -3.81 10.74 7.45
C VAL A 210 -2.87 11.89 7.75
N GLN A 211 -1.62 11.79 7.30
CA GLN A 211 -0.62 12.86 7.42
C GLN A 211 -0.03 13.15 6.05
N GLN A 212 -0.21 14.39 5.58
CA GLN A 212 0.59 14.95 4.50
C GLN A 212 1.97 15.29 5.07
N LEU A 213 3.03 14.87 4.39
CA LEU A 213 4.39 14.99 4.89
C LEU A 213 5.02 16.30 4.41
N ASP A 214 5.18 17.23 5.32
CA ASP A 214 6.05 18.39 5.14
C ASP A 214 7.54 18.00 5.31
N VAL A 215 8.42 18.97 5.17
CA VAL A 215 9.86 18.74 5.32
C VAL A 215 10.21 18.19 6.71
N VAL A 216 9.56 18.72 7.76
CA VAL A 216 9.85 18.30 9.15
C VAL A 216 9.40 16.86 9.39
N ALA A 217 8.24 16.48 8.88
CA ALA A 217 7.71 15.12 9.00
C ALA A 217 8.58 14.10 8.23
N ARG A 218 9.02 14.43 7.02
CA ARG A 218 9.95 13.57 6.26
C ARG A 218 11.28 13.39 6.98
N GLU A 219 11.85 14.48 7.50
CA GLU A 219 13.10 14.43 8.31
C GLU A 219 12.93 13.57 9.56
N ARG A 220 11.81 13.69 10.26
CA ARG A 220 11.49 12.86 11.42
C ARG A 220 11.47 11.37 11.06
N ILE A 221 10.76 11.00 9.98
CA ILE A 221 10.66 9.60 9.53
C ILE A 221 12.04 9.10 9.07
N PHE A 222 12.78 9.89 8.31
CA PHE A 222 14.13 9.52 7.88
C PHE A 222 15.04 9.23 9.08
N ASN A 223 15.01 10.10 10.08
CA ASN A 223 15.86 10.00 11.26
C ASN A 223 15.51 8.80 12.17
N LEU A 224 14.28 8.28 12.13
CA LEU A 224 13.95 7.02 12.81
C LEU A 224 14.81 5.85 12.30
N GLY A 225 15.19 5.86 11.04
CA GLY A 225 16.08 4.86 10.46
C GLY A 225 17.51 4.87 11.01
N TYR A 226 17.98 5.99 11.56
CA TYR A 226 19.32 6.11 12.11
C TYR A 226 19.60 5.06 13.20
N TYR A 227 18.69 4.91 14.15
CA TYR A 227 18.88 3.99 15.28
C TYR A 227 18.99 2.53 14.80
N THR A 228 18.19 2.15 13.81
CA THR A 228 18.25 0.79 13.27
C THR A 228 19.51 0.58 12.43
N TRP A 229 19.75 1.45 11.48
CA TRP A 229 20.73 1.19 10.43
C TRP A 229 22.13 1.59 10.85
N VAL A 230 22.33 2.74 11.49
CA VAL A 230 23.65 3.20 11.92
C VAL A 230 24.04 2.54 13.25
N GLU A 231 23.20 2.71 14.28
CA GLU A 231 23.52 2.27 15.63
C GLU A 231 23.51 0.73 15.81
N GLN A 232 22.53 0.05 15.21
CA GLN A 232 22.35 -1.39 15.43
C GLN A 232 22.94 -2.25 14.31
N GLN A 233 22.85 -1.81 13.05
CA GLN A 233 23.27 -2.58 11.89
C GLN A 233 24.64 -2.16 11.34
N GLY A 234 25.26 -1.09 11.85
CA GLY A 234 26.61 -0.67 11.50
C GLY A 234 26.75 -0.07 10.11
N VAL A 235 25.65 0.42 9.50
CA VAL A 235 25.72 1.22 8.27
C VAL A 235 26.49 2.51 8.58
N SER A 236 27.44 2.89 7.72
CA SER A 236 28.19 4.14 7.92
C SER A 236 27.24 5.35 7.87
N ILE A 237 27.61 6.41 8.57
CA ILE A 237 26.82 7.65 8.55
C ILE A 237 26.75 8.23 7.14
N GLU A 238 27.83 8.11 6.38
CA GLU A 238 27.93 8.56 4.98
C GLU A 238 26.95 7.81 4.08
N ASP A 239 26.88 6.47 4.21
CA ASP A 239 25.95 5.63 3.45
C ASP A 239 24.51 5.83 3.89
N PHE A 240 24.27 6.19 5.14
CA PHE A 240 22.95 6.53 5.63
C PHE A 240 22.50 7.89 5.07
N GLU A 241 23.33 8.92 5.16
CA GLU A 241 23.00 10.30 4.78
C GLU A 241 22.92 10.50 3.25
N ILE A 242 23.69 9.75 2.44
CA ILE A 242 23.64 9.88 0.97
C ILE A 242 22.24 9.62 0.41
N ARG A 243 21.41 8.84 1.10
CA ARG A 243 20.00 8.54 0.73
C ARG A 243 19.08 9.76 0.77
N ARG A 244 19.54 10.89 1.31
CA ARG A 244 18.84 12.18 1.23
C ARG A 244 18.87 12.77 -0.17
N SER A 245 19.84 12.34 -0.98
CA SER A 245 20.05 12.86 -2.32
C SER A 245 19.19 12.13 -3.34
N ALA A 246 18.41 12.86 -4.13
CA ALA A 246 17.72 12.31 -5.30
C ALA A 246 18.70 11.64 -6.28
N ALA A 247 19.91 12.19 -6.43
CA ALA A 247 20.95 11.62 -7.29
C ALA A 247 21.39 10.21 -6.88
N PHE A 248 21.33 9.88 -5.58
CA PHE A 248 21.58 8.52 -5.09
C PHE A 248 20.53 7.54 -5.62
N TRP A 249 19.25 7.87 -5.50
CA TRP A 249 18.15 7.03 -5.96
C TRP A 249 18.14 6.91 -7.48
N ASP A 250 18.40 7.98 -8.20
CA ASP A 250 18.56 7.98 -9.66
C ASP A 250 19.71 7.07 -10.12
N ALA A 251 20.84 7.08 -9.40
CA ALA A 251 21.97 6.21 -9.70
C ALA A 251 21.59 4.73 -9.48
N LEU A 252 20.85 4.41 -8.41
CA LEU A 252 20.36 3.05 -8.17
C LEU A 252 19.41 2.58 -9.29
N HIS A 253 18.51 3.44 -9.75
CA HIS A 253 17.61 3.09 -10.85
C HIS A 253 18.37 2.79 -12.14
N LYS A 254 19.48 3.48 -12.41
CA LYS A 254 20.33 3.26 -13.59
C LYS A 254 21.16 1.97 -13.53
N MET A 255 21.16 1.26 -12.41
CA MET A 255 21.86 -0.03 -12.28
C MET A 255 21.15 -1.19 -13.00
N ALA A 256 19.85 -1.09 -13.29
CA ALA A 256 19.10 -2.19 -13.91
C ALA A 256 19.70 -2.65 -15.24
N PRO A 257 20.00 -1.79 -16.22
CA PRO A 257 20.64 -2.21 -17.47
C PRO A 257 22.01 -2.90 -17.26
N VAL A 258 22.78 -2.44 -16.27
CA VAL A 258 24.09 -3.07 -15.93
C VAL A 258 23.86 -4.51 -15.41
N TRP A 259 22.83 -4.71 -14.60
CA TRP A 259 22.49 -6.05 -14.12
C TRP A 259 21.98 -6.95 -15.24
N ASP A 260 21.21 -6.43 -16.17
CA ASP A 260 20.72 -7.19 -17.34
C ASP A 260 21.91 -7.67 -18.22
N GLU A 261 22.92 -6.82 -18.42
CA GLU A 261 24.16 -7.19 -19.14
C GLU A 261 24.91 -8.31 -18.38
N LEU A 262 25.09 -8.18 -17.06
CA LEU A 262 25.77 -9.17 -16.24
C LEU A 262 25.02 -10.51 -16.20
N ILE A 263 23.70 -10.48 -16.13
CA ILE A 263 22.85 -11.67 -16.19
C ILE A 263 22.98 -12.33 -17.57
N GLY A 264 22.95 -11.56 -18.65
CA GLY A 264 23.16 -12.05 -20.01
C GLY A 264 24.52 -12.73 -20.19
N GLU A 265 25.59 -12.11 -19.68
CA GLU A 265 26.93 -12.68 -19.69
C GLU A 265 27.01 -13.99 -18.88
N PHE A 266 26.44 -13.99 -17.66
CA PHE A 266 26.38 -15.20 -16.82
C PHE A 266 25.64 -16.34 -17.52
N ASN A 267 24.47 -16.08 -18.08
CA ASN A 267 23.66 -17.05 -18.79
C ASN A 267 24.43 -17.62 -20.01
N GLY A 268 25.11 -16.76 -20.76
CA GLY A 268 25.97 -17.19 -21.89
C GLY A 268 27.11 -18.11 -21.45
N ARG A 269 27.74 -17.83 -20.31
CA ARG A 269 28.83 -18.66 -19.75
C ARG A 269 28.35 -19.99 -19.20
N THR A 270 27.16 -20.05 -18.63
CA THR A 270 26.60 -21.24 -18.00
C THR A 270 25.79 -22.11 -18.96
N GLY A 271 25.57 -21.64 -20.19
CA GLY A 271 24.75 -22.34 -21.18
C GLY A 271 23.24 -22.37 -20.83
N VAL A 272 22.81 -21.52 -19.91
CA VAL A 272 21.39 -21.29 -19.61
C VAL A 272 20.87 -20.37 -20.71
N GLY A 273 20.29 -20.97 -21.77
CA GLY A 273 19.65 -20.22 -22.82
C GLY A 273 18.41 -19.47 -22.30
N VAL A 274 18.24 -18.23 -22.74
CA VAL A 274 17.02 -17.45 -22.59
C VAL A 274 15.99 -17.94 -23.61
#